data_5df645a0356c5c654fd2159d1f570edc
#
_entry.id   5df645a0356c5c654fd2159d1f570edc
#
_cell.length_a   1.000
_cell.length_b   1.000
_cell.length_c   1.000
_cell.angle_alpha   90.00
_cell.angle_beta   90.00
_cell.angle_gamma   90.00
#
_symmetry.space_group_name_H-M   'P 1'
#
loop_
_entity.id
_entity.type
_entity.pdbx_description
1 polymer ?
#
loop_
_entity_poly.entity_id
_entity_poly.type
_entity_poly.pdbx_seq_one_letter_code
_entity_poly.pdbx_strand_id
1 'polypeptide(L)'
;MNKFVIFTDSTSDLTTEQRKSHEIEYVRMLVNWTDKDKKFHETYACLDWSEMTPTQYYNLMRDGAVIMTSQVTEQEFDLKFVPHLQKGEDILYLACSSGLSASGALAARLAKEKYSKQFPKCKIRVVDTLISVMGEGLIALDAAEMKKAGKSLDEIADEIEKTRLTYNQTATVEDLSTLAKHGRVKAAKAFFGNLFGVKPILISDAKGNNFAVEKAKGRRNALIRVADIVKERVINPEKQVCYVCEADAKVEDLELLVGQLKAVGFKEVVTQKLGPIISASCGPATIGVYYKGKEETRIGE
;
A
#
# COMPACT_ATOMS: atom_id res chain seq x y z
N MET A 1 13.71 23.52 -15.55
CA MET A 1 13.25 22.69 -14.40
C MET A 1 14.29 21.62 -14.16
N ASN A 2 14.64 21.35 -12.90
CA ASN A 2 15.52 20.21 -12.57
C ASN A 2 14.83 18.91 -12.99
N LYS A 3 15.65 17.91 -13.36
CA LYS A 3 15.15 16.53 -13.43
C LYS A 3 14.70 16.11 -12.04
N PHE A 4 13.71 15.24 -11.95
CA PHE A 4 13.28 14.71 -10.68
C PHE A 4 13.02 13.20 -10.74
N VAL A 5 13.09 12.55 -9.57
CA VAL A 5 12.85 11.13 -9.40
C VAL A 5 11.61 10.92 -8.55
N ILE A 6 10.80 9.93 -8.91
CA ILE A 6 9.62 9.52 -8.13
C ILE A 6 10.02 8.36 -7.22
N PHE A 7 9.75 8.51 -5.95
CA PHE A 7 9.93 7.48 -4.93
C PHE A 7 8.60 7.07 -4.31
N THR A 8 8.48 5.79 -4.00
CA THR A 8 7.49 5.22 -3.08
C THR A 8 8.22 4.56 -1.91
N ASP A 9 7.51 3.76 -1.11
CA ASP A 9 8.13 2.88 -0.10
C ASP A 9 7.70 1.41 -0.24
N SER A 10 8.13 0.57 0.69
CA SER A 10 7.83 -0.87 0.67
C SER A 10 6.35 -1.22 0.79
N THR A 11 5.45 -0.23 0.92
CA THR A 11 4.01 -0.47 1.00
C THR A 11 3.28 -0.26 -0.32
N SER A 12 3.96 0.20 -1.37
CA SER A 12 3.34 0.45 -2.68
C SER A 12 2.98 -0.82 -3.46
N ASP A 13 3.58 -1.93 -3.10
CA ASP A 13 3.45 -3.26 -3.72
C ASP A 13 3.69 -3.27 -5.25
N LEU A 14 4.35 -2.24 -5.78
CA LEU A 14 4.76 -2.19 -7.18
C LEU A 14 5.75 -3.30 -7.51
N THR A 15 5.46 -4.07 -8.54
CA THR A 15 6.39 -5.10 -9.03
C THR A 15 7.67 -4.48 -9.58
N THR A 16 8.72 -5.27 -9.68
CA THR A 16 10.00 -4.83 -10.29
C THR A 16 9.82 -4.34 -11.71
N GLU A 17 8.94 -4.99 -12.49
CA GLU A 17 8.63 -4.59 -13.87
C GLU A 17 7.93 -3.24 -13.92
N GLN A 18 6.88 -3.02 -13.10
CA GLN A 18 6.17 -1.75 -12.99
C GLN A 18 7.11 -0.61 -12.60
N ARG A 19 7.97 -0.82 -11.60
CA ARG A 19 8.93 0.19 -11.16
C ARG A 19 9.94 0.54 -12.25
N LYS A 20 10.52 -0.47 -12.91
CA LYS A 20 11.52 -0.26 -13.97
C LYS A 20 10.92 0.43 -15.19
N SER A 21 9.74 0.02 -15.65
CA SER A 21 9.09 0.60 -16.84
C SER A 21 8.62 2.04 -16.64
N HIS A 22 8.43 2.47 -15.38
CA HIS A 22 7.99 3.82 -15.04
C HIS A 22 9.07 4.66 -14.33
N GLU A 23 10.29 4.15 -14.22
CA GLU A 23 11.41 4.83 -13.53
C GLU A 23 11.05 5.27 -12.11
N ILE A 24 10.35 4.39 -11.37
CA ILE A 24 9.96 4.61 -9.97
C ILE A 24 10.94 3.88 -9.06
N GLU A 25 11.54 4.59 -8.13
CA GLU A 25 12.36 4.04 -7.07
C GLU A 25 11.56 3.86 -5.77
N TYR A 26 12.11 3.17 -4.78
CA TYR A 26 11.47 3.04 -3.47
C TYR A 26 12.50 3.01 -2.34
N VAL A 27 12.06 3.46 -1.17
CA VAL A 27 12.77 3.32 0.10
C VAL A 27 12.24 2.10 0.85
N ARG A 28 13.14 1.38 1.50
CA ARG A 28 12.81 0.11 2.16
C ARG A 28 12.46 0.32 3.63
N MET A 29 11.36 -0.29 4.03
CA MET A 29 11.02 -0.47 5.43
C MET A 29 11.67 -1.75 5.96
N LEU A 30 11.59 -2.00 7.26
CA LEU A 30 12.09 -3.21 7.90
C LEU A 30 10.94 -4.08 8.39
N VAL A 31 11.18 -5.38 8.38
CA VAL A 31 10.39 -6.38 9.09
C VAL A 31 11.28 -7.10 10.07
N ASN A 32 10.74 -7.42 11.25
CA ASN A 32 11.47 -8.17 12.27
C ASN A 32 10.54 -9.17 12.96
N TRP A 33 11.13 -10.25 13.47
CA TRP A 33 10.41 -11.28 14.22
C TRP A 33 11.34 -11.99 15.18
N THR A 34 10.75 -12.67 16.15
CA THR A 34 11.47 -13.60 17.01
C THR A 34 11.00 -15.01 16.66
N ASP A 35 11.93 -15.89 16.37
CA ASP A 35 11.64 -17.29 16.04
C ASP A 35 11.33 -18.13 17.29
N LYS A 36 11.01 -19.41 17.07
CA LYS A 36 10.72 -20.38 18.14
C LYS A 36 11.88 -20.61 19.12
N ASP A 37 13.12 -20.38 18.65
CA ASP A 37 14.34 -20.51 19.44
C ASP A 37 14.68 -19.20 20.17
N LYS A 38 13.76 -18.23 20.18
CA LYS A 38 13.89 -16.89 20.76
C LYS A 38 14.98 -16.02 20.14
N LYS A 39 15.43 -16.36 18.93
CA LYS A 39 16.38 -15.55 18.18
C LYS A 39 15.66 -14.44 17.45
N PHE A 40 16.16 -13.22 17.62
CA PHE A 40 15.68 -12.04 16.89
C PHE A 40 16.22 -12.02 15.47
N HIS A 41 15.35 -11.70 14.52
CA HIS A 41 15.65 -11.54 13.10
C HIS A 41 15.12 -10.20 12.62
N GLU A 42 15.86 -9.55 11.75
CA GLU A 42 15.44 -8.33 11.07
C GLU A 42 15.97 -8.32 9.64
N THR A 43 15.15 -7.86 8.69
CA THR A 43 15.54 -7.71 7.30
C THR A 43 14.75 -6.60 6.61
N TYR A 44 15.19 -6.18 5.41
CA TYR A 44 14.44 -5.25 4.60
C TYR A 44 13.19 -5.89 4.00
N ALA A 45 12.11 -5.14 3.97
CA ALA A 45 10.89 -5.50 3.25
C ALA A 45 11.04 -5.14 1.77
N CYS A 46 11.70 -6.01 1.01
CA CYS A 46 11.95 -5.81 -0.40
C CYS A 46 10.73 -6.20 -1.24
N LEU A 47 10.31 -5.31 -2.16
CA LEU A 47 9.14 -5.52 -3.03
C LEU A 47 9.33 -6.68 -4.03
N ASP A 48 10.55 -7.07 -4.31
CA ASP A 48 10.90 -8.22 -5.17
C ASP A 48 11.07 -9.53 -4.38
N TRP A 49 10.80 -9.52 -3.09
CA TRP A 49 10.94 -10.65 -2.19
C TRP A 49 12.35 -11.27 -2.14
N SER A 50 13.39 -10.47 -2.47
CA SER A 50 14.78 -10.93 -2.53
C SER A 50 15.35 -11.43 -1.19
N GLU A 51 14.86 -10.88 -0.06
CA GLU A 51 15.32 -11.24 1.28
C GLU A 51 14.66 -12.51 1.81
N MET A 52 13.43 -12.79 1.41
CA MET A 52 12.67 -13.98 1.84
C MET A 52 11.54 -14.22 0.83
N THR A 53 11.38 -15.48 0.40
CA THR A 53 10.28 -15.83 -0.50
C THR A 53 8.91 -15.70 0.17
N PRO A 54 7.82 -15.41 -0.57
CA PRO A 54 6.48 -15.36 -0.02
C PRO A 54 6.10 -16.62 0.77
N THR A 55 6.44 -17.80 0.25
CA THR A 55 6.15 -19.07 0.93
C THR A 55 6.84 -19.17 2.30
N GLN A 56 8.14 -18.82 2.39
CA GLN A 56 8.86 -18.79 3.66
C GLN A 56 8.21 -17.82 4.65
N TYR A 57 7.84 -16.62 4.16
CA TYR A 57 7.23 -15.57 4.96
C TYR A 57 5.89 -15.99 5.57
N TYR A 58 4.99 -16.53 4.74
CA TYR A 58 3.69 -16.99 5.22
C TYR A 58 3.77 -18.22 6.11
N ASN A 59 4.75 -19.11 5.89
CA ASN A 59 4.99 -20.24 6.79
C ASN A 59 5.44 -19.78 8.17
N LEU A 60 6.34 -18.78 8.26
CA LEU A 60 6.69 -18.19 9.56
C LEU A 60 5.44 -17.69 10.31
N MET A 61 4.53 -17.02 9.63
CA MET A 61 3.29 -16.52 10.24
C MET A 61 2.36 -17.66 10.70
N ARG A 62 2.25 -18.74 9.91
CA ARG A 62 1.46 -19.93 10.28
C ARG A 62 2.06 -20.67 11.45
N ASP A 63 3.38 -20.68 11.57
CA ASP A 63 4.13 -21.27 12.69
C ASP A 63 4.07 -20.39 13.95
N GLY A 64 3.31 -19.32 13.92
CA GLY A 64 3.02 -18.44 15.06
C GLY A 64 4.01 -17.29 15.24
N ALA A 65 4.95 -17.08 14.33
CA ALA A 65 5.81 -15.90 14.39
C ALA A 65 4.98 -14.63 14.22
N VAL A 66 5.22 -13.64 15.08
CA VAL A 66 4.66 -12.30 14.97
C VAL A 66 5.68 -11.43 14.25
N ILE A 67 5.39 -11.12 13.00
CA ILE A 67 6.25 -10.27 12.19
C ILE A 67 5.85 -8.81 12.43
N MET A 68 6.74 -8.03 13.01
CA MET A 68 6.56 -6.60 13.24
C MET A 68 7.17 -5.79 12.09
N THR A 69 6.67 -4.58 11.90
CA THR A 69 7.13 -3.67 10.85
C THR A 69 7.70 -2.41 11.47
N SER A 70 8.74 -1.84 10.85
CA SER A 70 9.30 -0.54 11.22
C SER A 70 9.20 0.41 10.03
N GLN A 71 9.06 1.71 10.34
CA GLN A 71 9.12 2.76 9.30
C GLN A 71 10.48 2.77 8.59
N VAL A 72 10.57 3.49 7.48
CA VAL A 72 11.84 3.78 6.79
C VAL A 72 12.79 4.48 7.76
N THR A 73 14.05 4.08 7.76
CA THR A 73 15.09 4.71 8.59
C THR A 73 15.70 5.93 7.91
N GLU A 74 16.30 6.82 8.69
CA GLU A 74 17.05 7.96 8.15
C GLU A 74 18.20 7.50 7.24
N GLN A 75 18.88 6.42 7.61
CA GLN A 75 19.97 5.83 6.83
C GLN A 75 19.48 5.34 5.46
N GLU A 76 18.29 4.76 5.39
CA GLU A 76 17.71 4.32 4.11
C GLU A 76 17.33 5.52 3.22
N PHE A 77 16.77 6.59 3.81
CA PHE A 77 16.56 7.84 3.07
C PHE A 77 17.86 8.43 2.55
N ASP A 78 18.92 8.46 3.38
CA ASP A 78 20.24 8.93 2.93
C ASP A 78 20.77 8.09 1.77
N LEU A 79 20.71 6.77 1.91
CA LEU A 79 21.18 5.83 0.88
C LEU A 79 20.49 6.04 -0.47
N LYS A 80 19.20 6.36 -0.43
CA LYS A 80 18.37 6.49 -1.64
C LYS A 80 18.29 7.91 -2.19
N PHE A 81 18.15 8.92 -1.34
CA PHE A 81 17.93 10.31 -1.76
C PHE A 81 19.22 11.03 -2.10
N VAL A 82 20.28 10.87 -1.28
CA VAL A 82 21.51 11.63 -1.43
C VAL A 82 22.17 11.48 -2.79
N PRO A 83 22.24 10.29 -3.42
CA PRO A 83 22.81 10.14 -4.76
C PRO A 83 22.10 10.96 -5.84
N HIS A 84 20.78 11.16 -5.74
CA HIS A 84 20.00 11.99 -6.65
C HIS A 84 20.22 13.48 -6.37
N LEU A 85 20.15 13.86 -5.10
CA LEU A 85 20.39 15.25 -4.68
C LEU A 85 21.80 15.75 -5.06
N GLN A 86 22.82 14.88 -4.98
CA GLN A 86 24.18 15.18 -5.44
C GLN A 86 24.25 15.43 -6.94
N LYS A 87 23.40 14.81 -7.73
CA LYS A 87 23.28 15.05 -9.18
C LYS A 87 22.45 16.30 -9.51
N GLY A 88 21.90 17.00 -8.49
CA GLY A 88 21.01 18.14 -8.69
C GLY A 88 19.58 17.74 -9.11
N GLU A 89 19.18 16.51 -8.88
CA GLU A 89 17.83 16.01 -9.17
C GLU A 89 16.90 16.31 -7.99
N ASP A 90 15.67 16.73 -8.28
CA ASP A 90 14.61 16.92 -7.29
C ASP A 90 13.96 15.56 -6.95
N ILE A 91 13.24 15.47 -5.83
CA ILE A 91 12.60 14.24 -5.39
C ILE A 91 11.10 14.47 -5.14
N LEU A 92 10.26 13.63 -5.74
CA LEU A 92 8.86 13.45 -5.38
C LEU A 92 8.72 12.13 -4.62
N TYR A 93 8.47 12.18 -3.31
CA TYR A 93 8.21 11.00 -2.50
C TYR A 93 6.72 10.88 -2.22
N LEU A 94 6.13 9.82 -2.76
CA LEU A 94 4.75 9.40 -2.57
C LEU A 94 4.72 8.41 -1.40
N ALA A 95 4.42 8.90 -0.23
CA ALA A 95 4.53 8.14 1.01
C ALA A 95 3.26 7.32 1.29
N CYS A 96 3.42 6.16 1.88
CA CYS A 96 2.34 5.45 2.56
C CYS A 96 1.53 6.39 3.45
N SER A 97 0.23 6.13 3.54
CA SER A 97 -0.68 6.90 4.40
C SER A 97 -0.10 7.19 5.80
N SER A 98 -0.18 8.45 6.21
CA SER A 98 0.17 8.87 7.57
C SER A 98 -0.72 8.24 8.65
N GLY A 99 -1.89 7.74 8.29
CA GLY A 99 -2.76 6.95 9.17
C GLY A 99 -2.21 5.54 9.48
N LEU A 100 -1.21 5.08 8.70
CA LEU A 100 -0.64 3.73 8.80
C LEU A 100 0.85 3.73 9.13
N SER A 101 1.62 4.72 8.65
CA SER A 101 3.08 4.78 8.76
C SER A 101 3.56 6.20 9.02
N ALA A 102 4.63 6.33 9.82
CA ALA A 102 5.29 7.61 10.06
C ALA A 102 6.42 7.93 9.06
N SER A 103 6.65 7.10 8.04
CA SER A 103 7.75 7.28 7.07
C SER A 103 7.66 8.61 6.33
N GLY A 104 6.46 9.03 5.91
CA GLY A 104 6.24 10.32 5.25
C GLY A 104 6.60 11.51 6.15
N ALA A 105 6.21 11.48 7.44
CA ALA A 105 6.54 12.52 8.40
C ALA A 105 8.06 12.63 8.64
N LEU A 106 8.75 11.49 8.73
CA LEU A 106 10.21 11.46 8.82
C LEU A 106 10.87 12.06 7.58
N ALA A 107 10.43 11.67 6.38
CA ALA A 107 10.96 12.21 5.12
C ALA A 107 10.76 13.72 5.03
N ALA A 108 9.57 14.24 5.38
CA ALA A 108 9.28 15.66 5.37
C ALA A 108 10.18 16.43 6.35
N ARG A 109 10.41 15.87 7.56
CA ARG A 109 11.34 16.44 8.55
C ARG A 109 12.77 16.48 7.99
N LEU A 110 13.27 15.38 7.41
CA LEU A 110 14.62 15.31 6.83
C LEU A 110 14.77 16.29 5.67
N ALA A 111 13.76 16.40 4.80
CA ALA A 111 13.75 17.35 3.70
C ALA A 111 13.93 18.78 4.20
N LYS A 112 13.20 19.16 5.27
CA LYS A 112 13.25 20.51 5.85
C LYS A 112 14.52 20.78 6.66
N GLU A 113 14.97 19.85 7.50
CA GLU A 113 16.00 20.10 8.51
C GLU A 113 17.42 19.73 8.04
N LYS A 114 17.54 18.74 7.15
CA LYS A 114 18.81 18.18 6.68
C LYS A 114 19.07 18.49 5.22
N TYR A 115 18.24 17.98 4.31
CA TYR A 115 18.53 18.02 2.88
C TYR A 115 18.44 19.42 2.28
N SER A 116 17.53 20.30 2.77
CA SER A 116 17.46 21.69 2.32
C SER A 116 18.74 22.49 2.61
N LYS A 117 19.47 22.12 3.68
CA LYS A 117 20.75 22.76 4.04
C LYS A 117 21.91 22.20 3.24
N GLN A 118 21.91 20.88 3.00
CA GLN A 118 22.98 20.19 2.27
C GLN A 118 22.86 20.36 0.76
N PHE A 119 21.62 20.44 0.23
CA PHE A 119 21.31 20.51 -1.19
C PHE A 119 20.31 21.65 -1.48
N PRO A 120 20.68 22.92 -1.25
CA PRO A 120 19.73 24.05 -1.31
C PRO A 120 19.16 24.33 -2.70
N LYS A 121 19.72 23.72 -3.75
CA LYS A 121 19.24 23.84 -5.15
C LYS A 121 18.25 22.74 -5.53
N CYS A 122 18.09 21.73 -4.69
CA CYS A 122 17.17 20.60 -4.93
C CYS A 122 15.89 20.78 -4.12
N LYS A 123 14.77 20.38 -4.72
CA LYS A 123 13.47 20.35 -4.08
C LYS A 123 13.12 18.90 -3.70
N ILE A 124 12.53 18.72 -2.53
CA ILE A 124 11.90 17.46 -2.13
C ILE A 124 10.45 17.77 -1.75
N ARG A 125 9.51 17.15 -2.48
CA ARG A 125 8.08 17.15 -2.13
C ARG A 125 7.74 15.77 -1.59
N VAL A 126 7.15 15.76 -0.41
CA VAL A 126 6.60 14.56 0.23
C VAL A 126 5.09 14.67 0.20
N VAL A 127 4.42 13.72 -0.44
CA VAL A 127 2.97 13.66 -0.56
C VAL A 127 2.48 12.47 0.26
N ASP A 128 1.60 12.72 1.22
CA ASP A 128 0.85 11.69 1.94
C ASP A 128 -0.25 11.17 1.01
N THR A 129 -0.15 9.92 0.58
CA THR A 129 -1.10 9.35 -0.38
C THR A 129 -2.46 8.99 0.24
N LEU A 130 -2.57 8.95 1.58
CA LEU A 130 -3.75 8.52 2.35
C LEU A 130 -4.23 7.11 1.98
N ILE A 131 -3.36 6.29 1.41
CA ILE A 131 -3.62 4.91 1.04
C ILE A 131 -2.30 4.11 1.12
N SER A 132 -2.35 2.80 0.91
CA SER A 132 -1.20 1.91 0.80
C SER A 132 -1.43 0.86 -0.28
N VAL A 133 -0.54 -0.10 -0.41
CA VAL A 133 -0.62 -1.19 -1.38
C VAL A 133 -0.69 -0.63 -2.81
N MET A 134 -1.37 -1.31 -3.70
CA MET A 134 -1.56 -0.81 -5.07
C MET A 134 -2.40 0.47 -5.17
N GLY A 135 -3.01 0.96 -4.09
CA GLY A 135 -3.54 2.31 -4.06
C GLY A 135 -2.43 3.36 -4.16
N GLU A 136 -1.39 3.23 -3.35
CA GLU A 136 -0.15 4.02 -3.44
C GLU A 136 0.57 3.73 -4.77
N GLY A 137 0.64 2.45 -5.17
CA GLY A 137 1.21 2.03 -6.45
C GLY A 137 0.53 2.69 -7.65
N LEU A 138 -0.81 2.73 -7.70
CA LEU A 138 -1.58 3.41 -8.76
C LEU A 138 -1.29 4.91 -8.81
N ILE A 139 -1.21 5.57 -7.65
CA ILE A 139 -0.81 6.98 -7.57
C ILE A 139 0.59 7.19 -8.18
N ALA A 140 1.53 6.29 -7.88
CA ALA A 140 2.88 6.38 -8.40
C ALA A 140 2.97 6.12 -9.91
N LEU A 141 2.20 5.16 -10.43
CA LEU A 141 2.09 4.92 -11.87
C LEU A 141 1.50 6.13 -12.59
N ASP A 142 0.43 6.74 -12.06
CA ASP A 142 -0.14 7.95 -12.64
C ASP A 142 0.82 9.14 -12.56
N ALA A 143 1.56 9.29 -11.46
CA ALA A 143 2.61 10.32 -11.34
C ALA A 143 3.69 10.16 -12.42
N ALA A 144 4.09 8.91 -12.70
CA ALA A 144 5.06 8.63 -13.74
C ALA A 144 4.52 8.94 -15.14
N GLU A 145 3.25 8.65 -15.42
CA GLU A 145 2.61 9.03 -16.69
C GLU A 145 2.48 10.55 -16.82
N MET A 146 2.13 11.26 -15.74
CA MET A 146 2.13 12.73 -15.73
C MET A 146 3.52 13.31 -15.98
N LYS A 147 4.58 12.71 -15.41
CA LYS A 147 5.98 13.08 -15.67
C LYS A 147 6.34 12.87 -17.14
N LYS A 148 5.99 11.74 -17.74
CA LYS A 148 6.17 11.46 -19.18
C LYS A 148 5.42 12.47 -20.05
N ALA A 149 4.25 12.94 -19.62
CA ALA A 149 3.48 13.99 -20.29
C ALA A 149 4.07 15.40 -20.10
N GLY A 150 5.21 15.54 -19.39
CA GLY A 150 5.94 16.80 -19.24
C GLY A 150 5.50 17.67 -18.06
N LYS A 151 4.63 17.18 -17.17
CA LYS A 151 4.28 17.93 -15.95
C LYS A 151 5.47 18.06 -15.01
N SER A 152 5.57 19.19 -14.34
CA SER A 152 6.56 19.45 -13.30
C SER A 152 6.27 18.67 -12.03
N LEU A 153 7.27 18.56 -11.16
CA LEU A 153 7.15 17.93 -9.86
C LEU A 153 6.02 18.53 -9.02
N ASP A 154 5.90 19.86 -8.98
CA ASP A 154 4.86 20.55 -8.21
C ASP A 154 3.46 20.30 -8.78
N GLU A 155 3.28 20.40 -10.11
CA GLU A 155 2.00 20.10 -10.75
C GLU A 155 1.53 18.67 -10.49
N ILE A 156 2.46 17.71 -10.45
CA ILE A 156 2.13 16.31 -10.13
C ILE A 156 1.75 16.17 -8.66
N ALA A 157 2.54 16.75 -7.76
CA ALA A 157 2.28 16.68 -6.32
C ALA A 157 0.91 17.31 -5.98
N ASP A 158 0.63 18.49 -6.51
CA ASP A 158 -0.63 19.22 -6.26
C ASP A 158 -1.85 18.46 -6.85
N GLU A 159 -1.71 17.85 -8.03
CA GLU A 159 -2.77 17.02 -8.62
C GLU A 159 -3.05 15.78 -7.77
N ILE A 160 -2.00 15.10 -7.29
CA ILE A 160 -2.16 13.93 -6.41
C ILE A 160 -2.81 14.33 -5.08
N GLU A 161 -2.36 15.41 -4.44
CA GLU A 161 -2.96 15.91 -3.20
C GLU A 161 -4.45 16.19 -3.34
N LYS A 162 -4.87 16.69 -4.51
CA LYS A 162 -6.27 16.96 -4.84
C LYS A 162 -7.07 15.69 -5.11
N THR A 163 -6.48 14.68 -5.75
CA THR A 163 -7.22 13.52 -6.28
C THR A 163 -7.01 12.23 -5.48
N ARG A 164 -6.10 12.19 -4.50
CA ARG A 164 -5.70 10.97 -3.77
C ARG A 164 -6.87 10.20 -3.15
N LEU A 165 -7.95 10.86 -2.75
CA LEU A 165 -9.14 10.20 -2.20
C LEU A 165 -10.00 9.48 -3.26
N THR A 166 -9.68 9.61 -4.55
CA THR A 166 -10.32 8.85 -5.62
C THR A 166 -9.66 7.49 -5.88
N TYR A 167 -8.49 7.23 -5.28
CA TYR A 167 -7.86 5.91 -5.30
C TYR A 167 -8.44 5.08 -4.16
N ASN A 168 -9.19 4.06 -4.53
CA ASN A 168 -10.00 3.30 -3.58
C ASN A 168 -9.37 1.94 -3.26
N GLN A 169 -9.56 1.51 -2.02
CA GLN A 169 -9.28 0.18 -1.53
C GLN A 169 -10.58 -0.48 -1.07
N THR A 170 -10.80 -1.73 -1.45
CA THR A 170 -11.83 -2.59 -0.83
C THR A 170 -11.22 -3.94 -0.54
N ALA A 171 -11.14 -4.34 0.72
CA ALA A 171 -10.41 -5.53 1.13
C ALA A 171 -11.19 -6.39 2.11
N THR A 172 -10.80 -7.66 2.23
CA THR A 172 -11.25 -8.57 3.29
C THR A 172 -10.06 -9.36 3.83
N VAL A 173 -10.04 -9.54 5.13
CA VAL A 173 -9.02 -10.32 5.85
C VAL A 173 -9.66 -11.55 6.49
N GLU A 174 -8.84 -12.50 6.95
CA GLU A 174 -9.37 -13.68 7.66
C GLU A 174 -10.05 -13.27 8.96
N ASP A 175 -9.40 -12.43 9.74
CA ASP A 175 -9.92 -11.75 10.94
C ASP A 175 -9.17 -10.43 11.17
N LEU A 176 -9.64 -9.61 12.11
CA LEU A 176 -9.02 -8.31 12.42
C LEU A 176 -7.91 -8.39 13.48
N SER A 177 -7.61 -9.55 14.02
CA SER A 177 -6.69 -9.70 15.17
C SER A 177 -5.29 -9.20 14.81
N THR A 178 -4.78 -9.58 13.62
CA THR A 178 -3.45 -9.16 13.15
C THR A 178 -3.39 -7.65 12.96
N LEU A 179 -4.34 -7.06 12.24
CA LEU A 179 -4.40 -5.60 12.03
C LEU A 179 -4.55 -4.83 13.35
N ALA A 180 -5.38 -5.33 14.27
CA ALA A 180 -5.59 -4.72 15.59
C ALA A 180 -4.34 -4.81 16.45
N LYS A 181 -3.62 -5.95 16.43
CA LYS A 181 -2.35 -6.15 17.14
C LYS A 181 -1.28 -5.15 16.67
N HIS A 182 -1.26 -4.83 15.38
CA HIS A 182 -0.37 -3.84 14.80
C HIS A 182 -0.90 -2.40 14.92
N GLY A 183 -2.13 -2.19 15.42
CA GLY A 183 -2.75 -0.87 15.55
C GLY A 183 -3.08 -0.20 14.19
N ARG A 184 -3.25 -0.97 13.11
CA ARG A 184 -3.47 -0.46 11.74
C ARG A 184 -4.90 -0.67 11.24
N VAL A 185 -5.87 -0.66 12.16
CA VAL A 185 -7.31 -0.68 11.81
C VAL A 185 -8.12 0.16 12.80
N LYS A 186 -9.07 0.93 12.28
CA LYS A 186 -10.08 1.67 13.06
C LYS A 186 -11.36 0.84 13.18
N ALA A 187 -12.19 1.16 14.18
CA ALA A 187 -13.45 0.48 14.47
C ALA A 187 -13.32 -1.04 14.78
N ALA A 188 -12.11 -1.56 15.03
CA ALA A 188 -11.87 -2.96 15.29
C ALA A 188 -12.74 -3.48 16.45
N LYS A 189 -12.93 -2.70 17.52
CA LYS A 189 -13.72 -3.08 18.71
C LYS A 189 -15.16 -3.49 18.37
N ALA A 190 -15.79 -2.84 17.40
CA ALA A 190 -17.15 -3.18 16.97
C ALA A 190 -17.24 -4.55 16.25
N PHE A 191 -16.08 -5.10 15.85
CA PHE A 191 -15.95 -6.37 15.16
C PHE A 191 -15.48 -7.51 16.07
N PHE A 192 -14.95 -7.18 17.28
CA PHE A 192 -14.62 -8.18 18.30
C PHE A 192 -15.89 -8.59 19.03
N GLY A 193 -16.32 -9.82 18.85
CA GLY A 193 -17.43 -10.49 19.50
C GLY A 193 -17.58 -11.88 18.91
N ASN A 194 -18.36 -12.75 19.55
CA ASN A 194 -18.54 -14.17 19.19
C ASN A 194 -19.26 -14.37 17.83
N LEU A 195 -18.73 -13.78 16.77
CA LEU A 195 -19.24 -13.91 15.40
C LEU A 195 -18.39 -14.92 14.62
N PHE A 196 -18.54 -16.19 14.97
CA PHE A 196 -17.87 -17.28 14.26
C PHE A 196 -18.19 -17.23 12.75
N GLY A 197 -17.14 -17.26 11.92
CA GLY A 197 -17.28 -17.28 10.47
C GLY A 197 -17.65 -15.93 9.83
N VAL A 198 -17.56 -14.81 10.57
CA VAL A 198 -17.75 -13.47 10.00
C VAL A 198 -16.44 -12.92 9.48
N LYS A 199 -16.46 -12.37 8.26
CA LYS A 199 -15.33 -11.72 7.59
C LYS A 199 -15.56 -10.21 7.51
N PRO A 200 -14.59 -9.38 7.92
CA PRO A 200 -14.68 -7.92 7.80
C PRO A 200 -14.45 -7.48 6.37
N ILE A 201 -15.12 -6.40 5.98
CA ILE A 201 -14.84 -5.63 4.76
C ILE A 201 -14.17 -4.33 5.17
N LEU A 202 -13.04 -4.05 4.57
CA LEU A 202 -12.17 -2.92 4.89
C LEU A 202 -12.08 -1.96 3.71
N ILE A 203 -11.95 -0.67 4.03
CA ILE A 203 -11.58 0.38 3.08
C ILE A 203 -10.40 1.19 3.64
N SER A 204 -9.75 2.00 2.81
CA SER A 204 -8.98 3.14 3.28
C SER A 204 -9.97 4.29 3.47
N ASP A 205 -10.04 4.87 4.69
CA ASP A 205 -10.93 5.99 4.98
C ASP A 205 -10.37 7.33 4.47
N ALA A 206 -11.14 8.41 4.54
CA ALA A 206 -10.71 9.74 4.08
C ALA A 206 -9.50 10.33 4.86
N LYS A 207 -9.09 9.70 5.96
CA LYS A 207 -7.87 10.01 6.73
C LYS A 207 -6.74 9.01 6.49
N GLY A 208 -6.94 8.08 5.56
CA GLY A 208 -5.95 7.06 5.21
C GLY A 208 -5.80 5.92 6.21
N ASN A 209 -6.77 5.70 7.11
CA ASN A 209 -6.76 4.54 8.00
C ASN A 209 -7.47 3.34 7.35
N ASN A 210 -7.03 2.12 7.66
CA ASN A 210 -7.87 0.97 7.40
C ASN A 210 -9.09 1.01 8.32
N PHE A 211 -10.27 1.03 7.73
CA PHE A 211 -11.53 1.12 8.43
C PHE A 211 -12.44 -0.06 8.05
N ALA A 212 -12.91 -0.78 9.07
CA ALA A 212 -13.84 -1.89 8.88
C ALA A 212 -15.27 -1.34 8.75
N VAL A 213 -15.81 -1.37 7.53
CA VAL A 213 -17.12 -0.76 7.20
C VAL A 213 -18.28 -1.72 7.28
N GLU A 214 -18.06 -3.01 6.99
CA GLU A 214 -19.12 -4.01 6.90
C GLU A 214 -18.65 -5.37 7.40
N LYS A 215 -19.60 -6.26 7.65
CA LYS A 215 -19.40 -7.66 8.02
C LYS A 215 -20.13 -8.56 7.03
N ALA A 216 -19.46 -9.61 6.55
CA ALA A 216 -20.09 -10.64 5.74
C ALA A 216 -19.98 -12.00 6.40
N LYS A 217 -21.04 -12.81 6.34
CA LYS A 217 -21.04 -14.18 6.88
C LYS A 217 -20.40 -15.14 5.87
N GLY A 218 -19.24 -15.67 6.24
CA GLY A 218 -18.46 -16.60 5.41
C GLY A 218 -17.62 -15.93 4.33
N ARG A 219 -16.55 -16.60 3.94
CA ARG A 219 -15.54 -16.11 3.01
C ARG A 219 -16.11 -15.77 1.63
N ARG A 220 -16.90 -16.68 1.05
CA ARG A 220 -17.54 -16.50 -0.25
C ARG A 220 -18.35 -15.20 -0.33
N ASN A 221 -19.22 -14.96 0.68
CA ASN A 221 -20.06 -13.77 0.71
C ASN A 221 -19.24 -12.49 0.90
N ALA A 222 -18.13 -12.55 1.66
CA ALA A 222 -17.21 -11.42 1.78
C ALA A 222 -16.59 -11.05 0.44
N LEU A 223 -16.14 -12.01 -0.36
CA LEU A 223 -15.56 -11.77 -1.69
C LEU A 223 -16.59 -11.20 -2.67
N ILE A 224 -17.81 -11.71 -2.66
CA ILE A 224 -18.92 -11.16 -3.46
C ILE A 224 -19.19 -9.71 -3.05
N ARG A 225 -19.29 -9.44 -1.72
CA ARG A 225 -19.54 -8.07 -1.25
C ARG A 225 -18.41 -7.11 -1.57
N VAL A 226 -17.14 -7.55 -1.55
CA VAL A 226 -16.01 -6.76 -2.03
C VAL A 226 -16.24 -6.35 -3.49
N ALA A 227 -16.60 -7.28 -4.37
CA ALA A 227 -16.87 -6.98 -5.78
C ALA A 227 -18.07 -6.04 -5.96
N ASP A 228 -19.13 -6.19 -5.15
CA ASP A 228 -20.31 -5.30 -5.19
C ASP A 228 -19.92 -3.86 -4.82
N ILE A 229 -19.13 -3.67 -3.75
CA ILE A 229 -18.64 -2.34 -3.36
C ILE A 229 -17.78 -1.73 -4.47
N VAL A 230 -16.91 -2.52 -5.08
CA VAL A 230 -16.10 -2.06 -6.22
C VAL A 230 -17.02 -1.59 -7.36
N LYS A 231 -18.03 -2.38 -7.72
CA LYS A 231 -19.02 -2.03 -8.76
C LYS A 231 -19.80 -0.76 -8.45
N GLU A 232 -20.17 -0.55 -7.18
CA GLU A 232 -20.90 0.65 -6.71
C GLU A 232 -20.05 1.93 -6.78
N ARG A 233 -18.72 1.81 -6.68
CA ARG A 233 -17.81 2.94 -6.50
C ARG A 233 -16.92 3.23 -7.68
N VAL A 234 -16.59 2.26 -8.52
CA VAL A 234 -15.68 2.45 -9.66
C VAL A 234 -16.20 3.48 -10.64
N ILE A 235 -15.30 4.23 -11.27
CA ILE A 235 -15.60 5.20 -12.32
C ILE A 235 -14.85 4.78 -13.58
N ASN A 236 -15.57 4.67 -14.72
CA ASN A 236 -15.00 4.28 -16.03
C ASN A 236 -14.13 3.00 -15.95
N PRO A 237 -14.67 1.87 -15.48
CA PRO A 237 -13.90 0.63 -15.33
C PRO A 237 -13.21 0.19 -16.63
N GLU A 238 -13.84 0.41 -17.78
CA GLU A 238 -13.31 0.06 -19.09
C GLU A 238 -12.02 0.81 -19.48
N LYS A 239 -11.65 1.85 -18.75
CA LYS A 239 -10.47 2.67 -18.99
C LYS A 239 -9.32 2.38 -18.03
N GLN A 240 -9.51 1.50 -17.04
CA GLN A 240 -8.52 1.29 -16.00
C GLN A 240 -8.22 -0.19 -15.75
N VAL A 241 -7.05 -0.44 -15.20
CA VAL A 241 -6.64 -1.74 -14.65
C VAL A 241 -7.09 -1.80 -13.19
N CYS A 242 -7.72 -2.91 -12.82
CA CYS A 242 -8.05 -3.24 -11.44
C CYS A 242 -6.99 -4.17 -10.88
N TYR A 243 -6.44 -3.85 -9.71
CA TYR A 243 -5.44 -4.70 -9.07
C TYR A 243 -6.06 -5.49 -7.91
N VAL A 244 -5.83 -6.79 -7.92
CA VAL A 244 -6.18 -7.72 -6.84
C VAL A 244 -4.89 -8.15 -6.17
N CYS A 245 -4.64 -7.67 -4.96
CA CYS A 245 -3.45 -8.02 -4.19
C CYS A 245 -3.81 -9.02 -3.10
N GLU A 246 -3.01 -10.10 -2.96
CA GLU A 246 -3.34 -11.22 -2.10
C GLU A 246 -2.15 -11.70 -1.24
N ALA A 247 -2.45 -12.18 -0.04
CA ALA A 247 -1.51 -12.75 0.92
C ALA A 247 -1.78 -14.24 1.09
N ASP A 248 -1.25 -15.07 0.19
CA ASP A 248 -1.39 -16.52 0.24
C ASP A 248 -2.86 -16.99 0.34
N ALA A 249 -3.70 -16.34 -0.46
CA ALA A 249 -5.11 -16.67 -0.57
C ALA A 249 -5.33 -17.96 -1.38
N LYS A 250 -6.44 -18.63 -1.14
CA LYS A 250 -6.81 -19.82 -1.90
C LYS A 250 -7.11 -19.47 -3.35
N VAL A 251 -6.74 -20.37 -4.26
CA VAL A 251 -6.97 -20.19 -5.70
C VAL A 251 -8.46 -19.99 -6.01
N GLU A 252 -9.33 -20.75 -5.37
CA GLU A 252 -10.78 -20.67 -5.55
C GLU A 252 -11.36 -19.31 -5.12
N ASP A 253 -10.79 -18.70 -4.07
CA ASP A 253 -11.16 -17.36 -3.60
C ASP A 253 -10.80 -16.30 -4.65
N LEU A 254 -9.60 -16.41 -5.23
CA LEU A 254 -9.12 -15.50 -6.26
C LEU A 254 -9.92 -15.65 -7.55
N GLU A 255 -10.16 -16.87 -8.01
CA GLU A 255 -10.96 -17.14 -9.21
C GLU A 255 -12.36 -16.56 -9.08
N LEU A 256 -13.01 -16.76 -7.92
CA LEU A 256 -14.33 -16.19 -7.64
C LEU A 256 -14.29 -14.67 -7.75
N LEU A 257 -13.36 -13.99 -7.02
CA LEU A 257 -13.31 -12.54 -6.99
C LEU A 257 -12.95 -11.95 -8.35
N VAL A 258 -11.93 -12.50 -9.02
CA VAL A 258 -11.50 -12.05 -10.35
C VAL A 258 -12.64 -12.22 -11.37
N GLY A 259 -13.39 -13.32 -11.30
CA GLY A 259 -14.57 -13.52 -12.14
C GLY A 259 -15.64 -12.45 -11.95
N GLN A 260 -15.94 -12.08 -10.68
CA GLN A 260 -16.87 -10.99 -10.37
C GLN A 260 -16.35 -9.64 -10.88
N LEU A 261 -15.06 -9.32 -10.67
CA LEU A 261 -14.46 -8.06 -11.10
C LEU A 261 -14.40 -7.93 -12.64
N LYS A 262 -14.14 -9.00 -13.35
CA LYS A 262 -14.25 -9.00 -14.84
C LYS A 262 -15.65 -8.66 -15.30
N ALA A 263 -16.68 -9.11 -14.61
CA ALA A 263 -18.07 -8.79 -14.91
C ALA A 263 -18.42 -7.31 -14.61
N VAL A 264 -17.62 -6.58 -13.83
CA VAL A 264 -17.76 -5.12 -13.63
C VAL A 264 -17.37 -4.36 -14.91
N GLY A 265 -16.54 -4.93 -15.77
CA GLY A 265 -16.15 -4.35 -17.05
C GLY A 265 -14.82 -3.59 -17.03
N PHE A 266 -13.91 -3.90 -16.09
CA PHE A 266 -12.55 -3.35 -16.11
C PHE A 266 -11.81 -3.70 -17.41
N LYS A 267 -10.98 -2.78 -17.88
CA LYS A 267 -10.09 -3.03 -19.03
C LYS A 267 -9.24 -4.28 -18.81
N GLU A 268 -8.75 -4.45 -17.58
CA GLU A 268 -7.95 -5.57 -17.15
C GLU A 268 -8.10 -5.78 -15.64
N VAL A 269 -7.99 -7.03 -15.18
CA VAL A 269 -7.89 -7.39 -13.75
C VAL A 269 -6.59 -8.15 -13.55
N VAL A 270 -5.66 -7.53 -12.83
CA VAL A 270 -4.32 -8.06 -12.54
C VAL A 270 -4.28 -8.58 -11.11
N THR A 271 -3.78 -9.80 -10.93
CA THR A 271 -3.55 -10.38 -9.60
C THR A 271 -2.06 -10.36 -9.27
N GLN A 272 -1.72 -9.90 -8.06
CA GLN A 272 -0.33 -9.89 -7.57
C GLN A 272 -0.26 -10.16 -6.07
N LYS A 273 0.95 -10.47 -5.57
CA LYS A 273 1.20 -10.67 -4.14
C LYS A 273 1.15 -9.35 -3.38
N LEU A 274 0.59 -9.37 -2.17
CA LEU A 274 0.83 -8.32 -1.18
C LEU A 274 2.30 -8.35 -0.75
N GLY A 275 2.91 -7.19 -0.65
CA GLY A 275 4.30 -7.06 -0.20
C GLY A 275 4.51 -7.41 1.28
N PRO A 276 5.78 -7.54 1.73
CA PRO A 276 6.09 -8.03 3.07
C PRO A 276 5.51 -7.16 4.21
N ILE A 277 5.51 -5.84 4.07
CA ILE A 277 4.99 -4.91 5.10
C ILE A 277 3.48 -5.12 5.32
N ILE A 278 2.74 -5.18 4.23
CA ILE A 278 1.29 -5.30 4.30
C ILE A 278 0.89 -6.70 4.76
N SER A 279 1.57 -7.72 4.24
CA SER A 279 1.35 -9.11 4.66
C SER A 279 1.59 -9.32 6.17
N ALA A 280 2.63 -8.70 6.74
CA ALA A 280 2.86 -8.71 8.20
C ALA A 280 1.68 -8.13 8.98
N SER A 281 1.12 -7.03 8.48
CA SER A 281 0.08 -6.27 9.18
C SER A 281 -1.30 -6.90 9.08
N CYS A 282 -1.64 -7.53 7.96
CA CYS A 282 -2.98 -8.05 7.71
C CYS A 282 -3.11 -9.57 7.75
N GLY A 283 -2.01 -10.31 7.66
CA GLY A 283 -1.96 -11.77 7.75
C GLY A 283 -2.33 -12.52 6.47
N PRO A 284 -2.13 -13.86 6.49
CA PRO A 284 -2.49 -14.73 5.38
C PRO A 284 -3.98 -14.68 5.03
N ALA A 285 -4.31 -15.10 3.79
CA ALA A 285 -5.64 -15.09 3.20
C ALA A 285 -6.28 -13.70 3.01
N THR A 286 -5.51 -12.62 3.22
CA THR A 286 -5.97 -11.26 2.91
C THR A 286 -6.07 -11.07 1.39
N ILE A 287 -7.15 -10.42 0.95
CA ILE A 287 -7.32 -9.99 -0.44
C ILE A 287 -7.79 -8.54 -0.44
N GLY A 288 -7.10 -7.67 -1.21
CA GLY A 288 -7.46 -6.29 -1.43
C GLY A 288 -7.64 -5.97 -2.91
N VAL A 289 -8.61 -5.14 -3.24
CA VAL A 289 -8.91 -4.64 -4.60
C VAL A 289 -8.64 -3.15 -4.64
N TYR A 290 -7.88 -2.71 -5.63
CA TYR A 290 -7.42 -1.33 -5.81
C TYR A 290 -7.81 -0.80 -7.18
N TYR A 291 -8.44 0.38 -7.21
CA TYR A 291 -9.02 0.96 -8.41
C TYR A 291 -9.27 2.47 -8.21
N LYS A 292 -9.53 3.19 -9.30
CA LYS A 292 -10.03 4.58 -9.23
C LYS A 292 -11.56 4.60 -9.19
N GLY A 293 -12.08 5.36 -8.25
CA GLY A 293 -13.52 5.41 -8.02
C GLY A 293 -13.99 6.75 -7.49
N LYS A 294 -15.18 6.76 -6.95
CA LYS A 294 -15.75 7.94 -6.26
C LYS A 294 -14.85 8.32 -5.10
N GLU A 295 -14.75 9.60 -4.84
CA GLU A 295 -14.01 10.14 -3.70
C GLU A 295 -14.45 9.47 -2.39
N GLU A 296 -13.47 9.08 -1.58
CA GLU A 296 -13.75 8.50 -0.27
C GLU A 296 -13.97 9.63 0.76
N THR A 297 -15.13 9.65 1.35
CA THR A 297 -15.53 10.67 2.33
C THR A 297 -15.81 10.11 3.70
N ARG A 298 -15.87 8.77 3.84
CA ARG A 298 -16.11 8.11 5.13
C ARG A 298 -14.87 8.22 6.01
N ILE A 299 -15.09 8.44 7.29
CA ILE A 299 -14.04 8.51 8.31
C ILE A 299 -14.37 7.48 9.38
N GLY A 300 -13.41 6.59 9.68
CA GLY A 300 -13.50 5.65 10.79
C GLY A 300 -13.34 6.36 12.14
N GLU A 301 -14.27 6.10 13.08
CA GLU A 301 -14.22 6.58 14.47
C GLU A 301 -13.35 5.67 15.36
#